data_05e3625d9caccb7e8443d08f60456eec
#
_entry.id   05e3625d9caccb7e8443d08f60456eec
#
_cell.length_a   1.000
_cell.length_b   1.000
_cell.length_c   1.000
_cell.angle_alpha   90.00
_cell.angle_beta   90.00
_cell.angle_gamma   90.00
#
_symmetry.space_group_name_H-M   'P 1'
#
loop_
_entity.id
_entity.type
_entity.pdbx_description
1 polymer ?
#
loop_
_entity_poly.entity_id
_entity_poly.type
_entity_poly.pdbx_seq_one_letter_code
_entity_poly.pdbx_strand_id
1 'polypeptide(L)'
;MPYLMTINGMDAGRVHSLVEGQVRIGRGPECHLLLDAESVSRHHATLHLHGHRCTVEDHDSRNGTFLNNRRVRKLVVLSEGDELRIGNLSFSFHFTADESEQERAVKAGSSPAPSFQSAAGVEMLRQRAAILRRSREFFDQRGFMEVETPLVSRDTVVDRHIEPVPVTISGQRMWLQTSPEFAMKRLLASGATAIYQLTRAFRDDEQGSIHNPEFTILEWYRCGDSMEQAMDLLDELSQQLLDARPARRITYQQAFQQCLDFDPLTGSTPTLLKLIASLEFQPPDNWRTMDRDGWLHLLMAEFIEPWLSDQPTILYDYPASQAALAVIRQDDPPVAERFELYVNGVE
;
A
#
# COMPACT_ATOMS: atom_id res chain seq x y z
N MET A 1 2.10 -29.53 4.22
CA MET A 1 2.04 -29.10 5.63
C MET A 1 2.14 -27.58 5.69
N PRO A 2 1.47 -26.88 6.62
CA PRO A 2 1.59 -25.43 6.71
C PRO A 2 2.98 -24.99 7.16
N TYR A 3 3.39 -23.81 6.69
CA TYR A 3 4.71 -23.26 7.01
C TYR A 3 4.68 -21.72 7.05
N LEU A 4 5.65 -21.15 7.75
CA LEU A 4 5.99 -19.72 7.66
C LEU A 4 7.24 -19.57 6.79
N MET A 5 7.24 -18.61 5.89
CA MET A 5 8.42 -18.21 5.14
C MET A 5 8.85 -16.81 5.57
N THR A 6 10.10 -16.65 5.99
CA THR A 6 10.64 -15.34 6.39
C THR A 6 10.71 -14.40 5.18
N ILE A 7 10.13 -13.20 5.29
CA ILE A 7 10.08 -12.21 4.21
C ILE A 7 11.27 -11.25 4.30
N ASN A 8 11.68 -10.85 5.52
CA ASN A 8 12.71 -9.83 5.74
C ASN A 8 13.83 -10.28 6.69
N GLY A 9 14.91 -9.52 6.74
CA GLY A 9 16.07 -9.80 7.61
C GLY A 9 17.10 -10.75 6.98
N MET A 10 18.09 -11.17 7.78
CA MET A 10 19.20 -12.05 7.30
C MET A 10 18.73 -13.45 6.88
N ASP A 11 17.57 -13.89 7.36
CA ASP A 11 16.98 -15.19 7.07
C ASP A 11 15.85 -15.12 6.03
N ALA A 12 15.74 -14.06 5.23
CA ALA A 12 14.72 -13.93 4.19
C ALA A 12 14.72 -15.14 3.24
N GLY A 13 13.53 -15.71 2.97
CA GLY A 13 13.33 -16.93 2.20
C GLY A 13 13.44 -18.23 3.00
N ARG A 14 13.79 -18.18 4.28
CA ARG A 14 13.83 -19.37 5.14
C ARG A 14 12.41 -19.86 5.43
N VAL A 15 12.20 -21.17 5.26
CA VAL A 15 10.94 -21.85 5.50
C VAL A 15 10.96 -22.50 6.89
N HIS A 16 9.92 -22.26 7.66
CA HIS A 16 9.70 -22.82 8.99
C HIS A 16 8.45 -23.70 8.95
N SER A 17 8.62 -25.00 8.84
CA SER A 17 7.50 -25.95 8.85
C SER A 17 6.78 -25.93 10.20
N LEU A 18 5.45 -25.86 10.16
CA LEU A 18 4.60 -25.85 11.34
C LEU A 18 4.10 -27.27 11.61
N VAL A 19 4.18 -27.67 12.89
CA VAL A 19 3.67 -28.99 13.33
C VAL A 19 2.27 -28.84 13.92
N GLU A 20 1.48 -29.91 13.84
CA GLU A 20 0.16 -29.97 14.46
C GLU A 20 0.24 -29.67 15.97
N GLY A 21 -0.71 -28.89 16.47
CA GLY A 21 -0.76 -28.44 17.85
C GLY A 21 -0.29 -27.02 18.07
N GLN A 22 0.47 -26.76 19.13
CA GLN A 22 0.95 -25.44 19.51
C GLN A 22 2.39 -25.20 19.07
N VAL A 23 2.64 -24.16 18.29
CA VAL A 23 3.98 -23.70 17.89
C VAL A 23 4.27 -22.39 18.58
N ARG A 24 5.07 -22.43 19.66
CA ARG A 24 5.51 -21.22 20.40
C ARG A 24 6.62 -20.51 19.63
N ILE A 25 6.48 -19.19 19.52
CA ILE A 25 7.40 -18.31 18.80
C ILE A 25 7.98 -17.28 19.76
N GLY A 26 9.28 -17.07 19.72
CA GLY A 26 9.95 -16.10 20.57
C GLY A 26 11.45 -16.28 20.56
N ARG A 27 12.18 -15.44 21.34
CA ARG A 27 13.64 -15.57 21.49
C ARG A 27 14.07 -16.43 22.71
N GLY A 28 13.11 -16.96 23.45
CA GLY A 28 13.40 -17.88 24.57
C GLY A 28 13.73 -19.28 24.08
N PRO A 29 14.66 -20.00 24.74
CA PRO A 29 15.13 -21.32 24.31
C PRO A 29 14.02 -22.39 24.33
N GLU A 30 12.91 -22.14 25.00
CA GLU A 30 11.73 -23.00 25.07
C GLU A 30 10.76 -22.84 23.89
N CYS A 31 11.03 -21.89 22.96
CA CYS A 31 10.19 -21.67 21.80
C CYS A 31 10.50 -22.71 20.69
N HIS A 32 9.47 -23.18 20.01
CA HIS A 32 9.60 -24.08 18.87
C HIS A 32 10.18 -23.36 17.65
N LEU A 33 9.77 -22.10 17.43
CA LEU A 33 10.37 -21.21 16.46
C LEU A 33 11.19 -20.14 17.24
N LEU A 34 12.48 -20.36 17.27
CA LEU A 34 13.42 -19.46 17.94
C LEU A 34 13.81 -18.32 16.98
N LEU A 35 13.48 -17.08 17.37
CA LEU A 35 13.78 -15.86 16.64
C LEU A 35 14.76 -15.01 17.44
N ASP A 36 16.05 -15.04 17.05
CA ASP A 36 17.11 -14.29 17.74
C ASP A 36 17.14 -12.83 17.27
N ALA A 37 16.18 -12.05 17.76
CA ALA A 37 16.08 -10.62 17.48
C ALA A 37 15.67 -9.84 18.74
N GLU A 38 16.28 -8.69 18.99
CA GLU A 38 15.99 -7.86 20.16
C GLU A 38 14.55 -7.36 20.19
N SER A 39 13.92 -7.21 19.03
CA SER A 39 12.51 -6.83 18.89
C SER A 39 11.53 -7.93 19.26
N VAL A 40 12.00 -9.18 19.44
CA VAL A 40 11.16 -10.35 19.76
C VAL A 40 11.23 -10.64 21.26
N SER A 41 10.08 -10.78 21.92
CA SER A 41 9.97 -11.17 23.33
C SER A 41 10.38 -12.63 23.54
N ARG A 42 10.76 -13.05 24.75
CA ARG A 42 11.12 -14.45 25.05
C ARG A 42 9.98 -15.40 24.67
N HIS A 43 8.77 -15.09 25.11
CA HIS A 43 7.51 -15.68 24.67
C HIS A 43 6.76 -14.58 23.93
N HIS A 44 6.70 -14.63 22.59
CA HIS A 44 6.12 -13.54 21.80
C HIS A 44 4.72 -13.87 21.36
N ALA A 45 4.55 -15.00 20.66
CA ALA A 45 3.28 -15.46 20.13
C ALA A 45 3.20 -16.98 20.11
N THR A 46 1.98 -17.52 19.96
CA THR A 46 1.74 -18.94 19.69
C THR A 46 0.85 -19.11 18.48
N LEU A 47 1.25 -20.01 17.60
CA LEU A 47 0.36 -20.53 16.55
C LEU A 47 -0.32 -21.80 17.07
N HIS A 48 -1.63 -21.90 16.84
CA HIS A 48 -2.41 -23.10 17.13
C HIS A 48 -2.87 -23.71 15.82
N LEU A 49 -2.33 -24.89 15.49
CA LEU A 49 -2.61 -25.60 14.26
C LEU A 49 -3.52 -26.80 14.52
N HIS A 50 -4.68 -26.83 13.87
CA HIS A 50 -5.64 -27.94 13.92
C HIS A 50 -6.16 -28.25 12.50
N GLY A 51 -5.58 -29.27 11.88
CA GLY A 51 -5.87 -29.65 10.50
C GLY A 51 -5.55 -28.50 9.53
N HIS A 52 -6.56 -28.00 8.82
CA HIS A 52 -6.42 -26.87 7.89
C HIS A 52 -6.69 -25.50 8.53
N ARG A 53 -6.76 -25.40 9.84
CA ARG A 53 -6.98 -24.14 10.54
C ARG A 53 -5.77 -23.78 11.39
N CYS A 54 -5.16 -22.64 11.08
CA CYS A 54 -4.12 -22.05 11.89
C CYS A 54 -4.62 -20.74 12.52
N THR A 55 -4.34 -20.54 13.80
CA THR A 55 -4.64 -19.28 14.49
C THR A 55 -3.41 -18.78 15.22
N VAL A 56 -3.30 -17.46 15.38
CA VAL A 56 -2.22 -16.80 16.11
C VAL A 56 -2.75 -16.09 17.36
N GLU A 57 -1.97 -16.17 18.44
CA GLU A 57 -2.21 -15.46 19.70
C GLU A 57 -0.93 -14.73 20.13
N ASP A 58 -1.04 -13.45 20.46
CA ASP A 58 0.06 -12.65 21.03
C ASP A 58 0.07 -12.76 22.55
N HIS A 59 1.25 -12.92 23.15
CA HIS A 59 1.40 -13.05 24.60
C HIS A 59 1.88 -11.74 25.25
N ASP A 60 1.15 -10.66 25.05
CA ASP A 60 1.49 -9.33 25.54
C ASP A 60 2.94 -8.94 25.21
N SER A 61 3.32 -9.25 23.97
CA SER A 61 4.67 -9.03 23.52
C SER A 61 5.00 -7.53 23.45
N ARG A 62 6.27 -7.19 23.74
CA ARG A 62 6.72 -5.78 23.84
C ARG A 62 6.45 -4.99 22.56
N ASN A 63 6.73 -5.57 21.39
CA ASN A 63 6.59 -4.89 20.11
C ASN A 63 5.36 -5.36 19.31
N GLY A 64 4.58 -6.30 19.86
CA GLY A 64 3.34 -6.80 19.26
C GLY A 64 3.54 -7.79 18.11
N THR A 65 2.50 -8.59 17.90
CA THR A 65 2.29 -9.44 16.74
C THR A 65 1.27 -8.78 15.83
N PHE A 66 1.51 -8.77 14.53
CA PHE A 66 0.61 -8.15 13.55
C PHE A 66 0.28 -9.14 12.43
N LEU A 67 -0.96 -9.18 12.03
CA LEU A 67 -1.45 -9.93 10.87
C LEU A 67 -1.94 -8.93 9.82
N ASN A 68 -1.30 -8.92 8.65
CA ASN A 68 -1.58 -7.95 7.56
C ASN A 68 -1.63 -6.51 8.10
N ASN A 69 -0.59 -6.12 8.84
CA ASN A 69 -0.43 -4.83 9.54
C ASN A 69 -1.44 -4.52 10.66
N ARG A 70 -2.36 -5.44 10.98
CA ARG A 70 -3.30 -5.28 12.10
C ARG A 70 -2.77 -5.99 13.34
N ARG A 71 -2.70 -5.28 14.47
CA ARG A 71 -2.21 -5.86 15.72
C ARG A 71 -3.12 -7.00 16.20
N VAL A 72 -2.53 -8.15 16.47
CA VAL A 72 -3.22 -9.31 17.05
C VAL A 72 -3.45 -9.04 18.53
N ARG A 73 -4.71 -8.98 18.95
CA ARG A 73 -5.13 -8.76 20.36
C ARG A 73 -5.94 -9.90 20.93
N LYS A 74 -6.49 -10.72 20.05
CA LYS A 74 -7.28 -11.92 20.33
C LYS A 74 -6.78 -13.01 19.39
N LEU A 75 -7.25 -14.22 19.59
CA LEU A 75 -6.99 -15.32 18.68
C LEU A 75 -7.51 -14.98 17.27
N VAL A 76 -6.62 -14.90 16.28
CA VAL A 76 -6.95 -14.54 14.89
C VAL A 76 -6.59 -15.72 13.97
N VAL A 77 -7.46 -16.02 13.00
CA VAL A 77 -7.23 -17.08 12.00
C VAL A 77 -6.29 -16.56 10.93
N LEU A 78 -5.30 -17.37 10.54
CA LEU A 78 -4.44 -17.12 9.40
C LEU A 78 -5.02 -17.77 8.14
N SER A 79 -4.91 -17.07 7.03
CA SER A 79 -5.27 -17.52 5.68
C SER A 79 -4.02 -17.67 4.81
N GLU A 80 -4.15 -18.40 3.69
CA GLU A 80 -3.07 -18.55 2.71
C GLU A 80 -2.57 -17.19 2.22
N GLY A 81 -1.24 -16.97 2.26
CA GLY A 81 -0.61 -15.74 1.84
C GLY A 81 -0.61 -14.61 2.89
N ASP A 82 -1.19 -14.81 4.08
CA ASP A 82 -1.18 -13.80 5.13
C ASP A 82 0.24 -13.43 5.58
N GLU A 83 0.49 -12.13 5.80
CA GLU A 83 1.73 -11.65 6.40
C GLU A 83 1.59 -11.58 7.93
N LEU A 84 2.45 -12.36 8.62
CA LEU A 84 2.58 -12.36 10.06
C LEU A 84 3.85 -11.63 10.48
N ARG A 85 3.73 -10.46 11.13
CA ARG A 85 4.88 -9.71 11.65
C ARG A 85 5.01 -9.92 13.16
N ILE A 86 6.22 -10.28 13.59
CA ILE A 86 6.59 -10.59 14.98
C ILE A 86 7.76 -9.69 15.36
N GLY A 87 7.49 -8.63 16.11
CA GLY A 87 8.47 -7.57 16.31
C GLY A 87 8.78 -6.86 14.98
N ASN A 88 10.04 -6.91 14.53
CA ASN A 88 10.50 -6.40 13.23
C ASN A 88 10.69 -7.50 12.16
N LEU A 89 10.36 -8.75 12.46
CA LEU A 89 10.47 -9.86 11.53
C LEU A 89 9.11 -10.15 10.89
N SER A 90 9.07 -10.26 9.56
CA SER A 90 7.87 -10.58 8.79
C SER A 90 7.97 -11.95 8.14
N PHE A 91 6.84 -12.65 8.13
CA PHE A 91 6.68 -13.99 7.59
C PHE A 91 5.44 -14.05 6.71
N SER A 92 5.48 -14.78 5.60
CA SER A 92 4.27 -15.21 4.89
C SER A 92 3.82 -16.58 5.37
N PHE A 93 2.51 -16.75 5.55
CA PHE A 93 1.91 -17.99 5.99
C PHE A 93 1.36 -18.78 4.79
N HIS A 94 1.62 -20.09 4.74
CA HIS A 94 1.20 -20.98 3.67
C HIS A 94 0.71 -22.31 4.19
N PHE A 95 -0.33 -22.88 3.54
CA PHE A 95 -0.89 -24.18 3.92
C PHE A 95 -0.25 -25.40 3.25
N THR A 96 0.34 -25.25 2.07
CA THR A 96 0.95 -26.35 1.31
C THR A 96 2.28 -25.91 0.74
N ALA A 97 3.37 -26.56 1.19
CA ALA A 97 4.55 -26.67 0.33
C ALA A 97 4.36 -27.94 -0.53
N ASP A 98 4.59 -27.85 -1.82
CA ASP A 98 4.67 -29.00 -2.69
C ASP A 98 5.79 -29.91 -2.16
N GLU A 99 5.50 -31.21 -1.92
CA GLU A 99 6.48 -32.15 -1.34
C GLU A 99 7.78 -32.22 -2.15
N SER A 100 7.72 -31.88 -3.44
CA SER A 100 8.87 -31.79 -4.33
C SER A 100 9.84 -30.62 -3.99
N GLU A 101 9.34 -29.53 -3.39
CA GLU A 101 10.18 -28.38 -2.98
C GLU A 101 10.80 -28.59 -1.59
N GLN A 102 10.06 -29.24 -0.66
CA GLN A 102 10.60 -29.58 0.66
C GLN A 102 11.75 -30.58 0.60
N GLU A 103 11.69 -31.61 -0.25
CA GLU A 103 12.80 -32.56 -0.42
C GLU A 103 14.05 -31.90 -1.03
N ARG A 104 13.91 -30.87 -1.85
CA ARG A 104 15.02 -30.09 -2.40
C ARG A 104 15.66 -29.19 -1.36
N ALA A 105 14.88 -28.55 -0.49
CA ALA A 105 15.37 -27.68 0.56
C ALA A 105 16.09 -28.43 1.71
N VAL A 106 15.62 -29.64 2.07
CA VAL A 106 16.21 -30.48 3.13
C VAL A 106 17.49 -31.19 2.68
N LYS A 107 17.61 -31.55 1.40
CA LYS A 107 18.84 -32.15 0.84
C LYS A 107 19.97 -31.18 0.55
N ALA A 108 19.67 -29.88 0.46
CA ALA A 108 20.68 -28.84 0.29
C ALA A 108 21.08 -28.26 1.66
N GLY A 109 21.86 -28.98 2.45
CA GLY A 109 22.52 -28.46 3.68
C GLY A 109 23.56 -27.35 3.42
N SER A 110 23.31 -26.50 2.45
CA SER A 110 24.02 -25.26 2.12
C SER A 110 22.97 -24.15 1.98
N SER A 111 23.25 -22.95 2.49
CA SER A 111 22.51 -21.73 2.12
C SER A 111 22.11 -21.81 0.65
N PRO A 112 20.82 -21.69 0.30
CA PRO A 112 20.43 -21.72 -1.09
C PRO A 112 21.23 -20.64 -1.81
N ALA A 113 21.98 -21.05 -2.85
CA ALA A 113 22.54 -20.09 -3.79
C ALA A 113 21.40 -19.20 -4.26
N PRO A 114 21.60 -17.88 -4.40
CA PRO A 114 20.54 -16.97 -4.80
C PRO A 114 19.85 -17.55 -6.04
N SER A 115 18.56 -17.85 -5.91
CA SER A 115 17.79 -18.38 -7.02
C SER A 115 17.80 -17.33 -8.12
N PHE A 116 18.35 -17.66 -9.29
CA PHE A 116 18.27 -16.80 -10.48
C PHE A 116 16.86 -16.85 -11.12
N GLN A 117 15.96 -17.63 -10.56
CA GLN A 117 14.57 -17.68 -10.99
C GLN A 117 13.83 -16.43 -10.47
N SER A 118 13.08 -15.82 -11.36
CA SER A 118 12.19 -14.70 -10.97
C SER A 118 11.17 -15.15 -9.93
N ALA A 119 10.97 -14.34 -8.87
CA ALA A 119 9.90 -14.56 -7.91
C ALA A 119 8.51 -14.47 -8.56
N ALA A 120 8.38 -13.70 -9.65
CA ALA A 120 7.14 -13.63 -10.42
C ALA A 120 7.05 -14.81 -11.41
N GLY A 121 5.97 -15.59 -11.32
CA GLY A 121 5.66 -16.64 -12.29
C GLY A 121 5.43 -16.06 -13.70
N VAL A 122 5.68 -16.88 -14.73
CA VAL A 122 5.53 -16.47 -16.14
C VAL A 122 4.13 -15.93 -16.45
N GLU A 123 3.09 -16.47 -15.81
CA GLU A 123 1.71 -16.00 -15.99
C GLU A 123 1.54 -14.57 -15.49
N MET A 124 2.07 -14.23 -14.34
CA MET A 124 2.07 -12.85 -13.81
C MET A 124 2.80 -11.89 -14.75
N LEU A 125 3.92 -12.33 -15.35
CA LEU A 125 4.64 -11.52 -16.34
C LEU A 125 3.80 -11.28 -17.61
N ARG A 126 3.04 -12.28 -18.08
CA ARG A 126 2.11 -12.14 -19.20
C ARG A 126 0.98 -11.16 -18.89
N GLN A 127 0.37 -11.28 -17.71
CA GLN A 127 -0.70 -10.37 -17.26
C GLN A 127 -0.17 -8.94 -17.17
N ARG A 128 1.00 -8.74 -16.57
CA ARG A 128 1.65 -7.43 -16.51
C ARG A 128 1.91 -6.86 -17.91
N ALA A 129 2.45 -7.65 -18.82
CA ALA A 129 2.70 -7.23 -20.20
C ALA A 129 1.40 -6.84 -20.93
N ALA A 130 0.30 -7.57 -20.69
CA ALA A 130 -1.01 -7.27 -21.23
C ALA A 130 -1.56 -5.93 -20.68
N ILE A 131 -1.45 -5.69 -19.36
CA ILE A 131 -1.89 -4.43 -18.74
C ILE A 131 -1.11 -3.24 -19.32
N LEU A 132 0.21 -3.32 -19.39
CA LEU A 132 1.05 -2.25 -19.94
C LEU A 132 0.71 -1.92 -21.39
N ARG A 133 0.40 -2.94 -22.22
CA ARG A 133 -0.03 -2.75 -23.60
C ARG A 133 -1.42 -2.09 -23.66
N ARG A 134 -2.41 -2.59 -22.91
CA ARG A 134 -3.76 -2.02 -22.83
C ARG A 134 -3.74 -0.57 -22.37
N SER A 135 -2.84 -0.22 -21.43
CA SER A 135 -2.66 1.17 -21.00
C SER A 135 -2.20 2.07 -22.15
N ARG A 136 -1.20 1.64 -22.95
CA ARG A 136 -0.76 2.41 -24.12
C ARG A 136 -1.87 2.57 -25.14
N GLU A 137 -2.54 1.46 -25.50
CA GLU A 137 -3.67 1.47 -26.44
C GLU A 137 -4.78 2.43 -25.98
N PHE A 138 -5.06 2.49 -24.68
CA PHE A 138 -6.07 3.40 -24.10
C PHE A 138 -5.73 4.87 -24.36
N PHE A 139 -4.51 5.29 -24.08
CA PHE A 139 -4.07 6.67 -24.22
C PHE A 139 -3.83 7.06 -25.69
N ASP A 140 -3.24 6.17 -26.51
CA ASP A 140 -2.99 6.38 -27.93
C ASP A 140 -4.30 6.62 -28.70
N GLN A 141 -5.34 5.82 -28.42
CA GLN A 141 -6.67 5.98 -29.04
C GLN A 141 -7.35 7.31 -28.68
N ARG A 142 -6.92 7.97 -27.58
CA ARG A 142 -7.44 9.25 -27.11
C ARG A 142 -6.55 10.44 -27.47
N GLY A 143 -5.53 10.20 -28.32
CA GLY A 143 -4.65 11.24 -28.84
C GLY A 143 -3.62 11.75 -27.83
N PHE A 144 -3.33 11.01 -26.77
CA PHE A 144 -2.21 11.30 -25.89
C PHE A 144 -0.90 10.87 -26.53
N MET A 145 0.16 11.62 -26.27
CA MET A 145 1.52 11.29 -26.68
C MET A 145 2.27 10.62 -25.54
N GLU A 146 2.82 9.42 -25.75
CA GLU A 146 3.74 8.81 -24.76
C GLU A 146 5.03 9.64 -24.69
N VAL A 147 5.47 9.96 -23.48
CA VAL A 147 6.69 10.72 -23.23
C VAL A 147 7.61 9.97 -22.28
N GLU A 148 8.89 10.29 -22.34
CA GLU A 148 9.90 9.82 -21.38
C GLU A 148 10.57 11.01 -20.71
N THR A 149 10.69 10.96 -19.39
CA THR A 149 11.38 11.95 -18.57
C THR A 149 12.56 11.31 -17.82
N PRO A 150 13.56 12.09 -17.40
CA PRO A 150 14.69 11.55 -16.65
C PRO A 150 14.27 10.89 -15.34
N LEU A 151 14.78 9.67 -15.09
CA LEU A 151 14.59 8.96 -13.82
C LEU A 151 15.44 9.52 -12.68
N VAL A 152 16.49 10.25 -13.01
CA VAL A 152 17.44 10.84 -12.04
C VAL A 152 17.56 12.32 -12.33
N SER A 153 17.42 13.14 -11.29
CA SER A 153 17.56 14.57 -11.42
C SER A 153 18.23 15.20 -10.19
N ARG A 154 18.59 16.49 -10.29
CA ARG A 154 19.15 17.26 -9.16
C ARG A 154 18.10 17.65 -8.13
N ASP A 155 16.85 17.66 -8.54
CA ASP A 155 15.69 18.01 -7.74
C ASP A 155 14.67 16.85 -7.79
N THR A 156 13.80 16.76 -6.81
CA THR A 156 12.69 15.80 -6.76
C THR A 156 11.36 16.52 -6.64
N VAL A 157 10.26 15.82 -6.82
CA VAL A 157 8.92 16.33 -6.54
C VAL A 157 8.85 16.69 -5.06
N VAL A 158 8.35 17.88 -4.76
CA VAL A 158 8.18 18.36 -3.38
C VAL A 158 6.86 17.82 -2.86
N ASP A 159 6.90 16.65 -2.25
CA ASP A 159 5.80 16.10 -1.48
C ASP A 159 6.26 15.91 -0.03
N ARG A 160 5.42 16.36 0.92
CA ARG A 160 5.76 16.34 2.35
C ARG A 160 5.89 14.92 2.90
N HIS A 161 5.22 13.96 2.28
CA HIS A 161 5.05 12.60 2.79
C HIS A 161 5.82 11.54 1.99
N ILE A 162 6.55 11.95 0.96
CA ILE A 162 7.30 11.04 0.08
C ILE A 162 8.80 11.32 0.23
N GLU A 163 9.55 10.32 0.72
CA GLU A 163 11.00 10.39 0.79
C GLU A 163 11.62 9.90 -0.52
N PRO A 164 12.43 10.76 -1.19
CA PRO A 164 13.12 10.37 -2.42
C PRO A 164 14.39 9.58 -2.13
N VAL A 165 14.69 8.59 -2.95
CA VAL A 165 15.91 7.79 -2.87
C VAL A 165 17.11 8.59 -3.39
N PRO A 166 18.14 8.88 -2.56
CA PRO A 166 19.34 9.59 -3.00
C PRO A 166 20.27 8.67 -3.79
N VAL A 167 20.90 9.20 -4.83
CA VAL A 167 21.93 8.53 -5.62
C VAL A 167 23.14 9.44 -5.82
N THR A 168 24.33 8.86 -6.02
CA THR A 168 25.55 9.64 -6.33
C THR A 168 26.01 9.30 -7.73
N ILE A 169 26.03 10.29 -8.62
CA ILE A 169 26.50 10.14 -10.00
C ILE A 169 27.64 11.14 -10.22
N SER A 170 28.82 10.61 -10.60
CA SER A 170 30.01 11.44 -10.83
C SER A 170 30.36 12.37 -9.65
N GLY A 171 30.17 11.88 -8.40
CA GLY A 171 30.41 12.66 -7.17
C GLY A 171 29.34 13.70 -6.83
N GLN A 172 28.29 13.81 -7.62
CA GLN A 172 27.16 14.72 -7.35
C GLN A 172 25.99 13.95 -6.74
N ARG A 173 25.41 14.48 -5.67
CA ARG A 173 24.18 13.97 -5.09
C ARG A 173 23.01 14.32 -6.02
N MET A 174 22.24 13.31 -6.36
CA MET A 174 21.04 13.39 -7.19
C MET A 174 19.95 12.54 -6.54
N TRP A 175 18.77 12.52 -7.15
CA TRP A 175 17.60 11.82 -6.62
C TRP A 175 16.95 10.98 -7.71
N LEU A 176 16.49 9.78 -7.34
CA LEU A 176 15.56 9.02 -8.18
C LEU A 176 14.19 9.70 -8.12
N GLN A 177 13.48 9.69 -9.24
CA GLN A 177 12.14 10.30 -9.29
C GLN A 177 11.14 9.53 -8.44
N THR A 178 10.35 10.25 -7.66
CA THR A 178 9.20 9.73 -6.92
C THR A 178 7.92 9.73 -7.76
N SER A 179 7.87 10.58 -8.79
CA SER A 179 6.85 10.74 -9.83
C SER A 179 7.47 11.58 -10.97
N PRO A 180 7.05 11.40 -12.23
CA PRO A 180 7.47 12.23 -13.35
C PRO A 180 6.78 13.60 -13.41
N GLU A 181 5.92 13.96 -12.46
CA GLU A 181 5.01 15.12 -12.48
C GLU A 181 5.68 16.41 -12.92
N PHE A 182 6.74 16.86 -12.23
CA PHE A 182 7.38 18.15 -12.54
C PHE A 182 8.06 18.14 -13.92
N ALA A 183 8.61 17.01 -14.33
CA ALA A 183 9.21 16.88 -15.64
C ALA A 183 8.13 16.90 -16.74
N MET A 184 7.03 16.19 -16.55
CA MET A 184 5.90 16.20 -17.47
C MET A 184 5.22 17.59 -17.56
N LYS A 185 5.06 18.29 -16.44
CA LYS A 185 4.52 19.67 -16.43
C LYS A 185 5.41 20.66 -17.18
N ARG A 186 6.74 20.45 -17.22
CA ARG A 186 7.65 21.24 -18.08
C ARG A 186 7.38 20.97 -19.57
N LEU A 187 7.04 19.74 -19.95
CA LEU A 187 6.66 19.42 -21.33
C LEU A 187 5.35 20.11 -21.73
N LEU A 188 4.36 20.15 -20.82
CA LEU A 188 3.13 20.93 -21.06
C LEU A 188 3.42 22.41 -21.22
N ALA A 189 4.26 23.00 -20.37
CA ALA A 189 4.68 24.38 -20.48
C ALA A 189 5.47 24.68 -21.78
N SER A 190 6.05 23.65 -22.41
CA SER A 190 6.73 23.73 -23.70
C SER A 190 5.80 23.52 -24.91
N GLY A 191 4.48 23.35 -24.68
CA GLY A 191 3.47 23.28 -25.73
C GLY A 191 2.88 21.89 -25.98
N ALA A 192 3.26 20.85 -25.21
CA ALA A 192 2.53 19.57 -25.24
C ALA A 192 1.14 19.78 -24.65
N THR A 193 0.12 19.14 -25.21
CA THR A 193 -1.28 19.35 -24.79
C THR A 193 -1.91 18.12 -24.11
N ALA A 194 -1.52 16.92 -24.52
CA ALA A 194 -2.00 15.67 -23.93
C ALA A 194 -0.85 14.66 -23.95
N ILE A 195 -0.36 14.28 -22.77
CA ILE A 195 0.81 13.39 -22.60
C ILE A 195 0.55 12.35 -21.53
N TYR A 196 1.15 11.18 -21.69
CA TYR A 196 1.19 10.16 -20.64
C TYR A 196 2.58 9.53 -20.57
N GLN A 197 2.88 8.90 -19.45
CA GLN A 197 4.12 8.18 -19.26
C GLN A 197 3.88 6.94 -18.41
N LEU A 198 4.40 5.81 -18.88
CA LEU A 198 4.56 4.57 -18.12
C LEU A 198 6.03 4.45 -17.73
N THR A 199 6.35 4.61 -16.45
CA THR A 199 7.75 4.67 -16.00
C THR A 199 7.97 4.00 -14.65
N ARG A 200 9.23 3.94 -14.21
CA ARG A 200 9.59 3.56 -12.85
C ARG A 200 9.56 4.77 -11.94
N ALA A 201 9.05 4.57 -10.73
CA ALA A 201 9.15 5.52 -9.64
C ALA A 201 9.78 4.84 -8.43
N PHE A 202 10.38 5.63 -7.56
CA PHE A 202 11.16 5.17 -6.41
C PHE A 202 10.79 6.00 -5.19
N ARG A 203 10.40 5.33 -4.10
CA ARG A 203 10.08 5.99 -2.84
C ARG A 203 10.76 5.24 -1.72
N ASP A 204 11.54 5.98 -0.92
CA ASP A 204 12.19 5.42 0.27
C ASP A 204 11.13 5.20 1.36
N ASP A 205 11.40 4.27 2.27
CA ASP A 205 10.52 3.90 3.39
C ASP A 205 9.13 3.36 3.00
N GLU A 206 8.78 3.25 1.72
CA GLU A 206 7.55 2.59 1.25
C GLU A 206 7.78 1.09 1.02
N GLN A 207 7.80 0.30 2.08
CA GLN A 207 7.90 -1.15 2.00
C GLN A 207 6.78 -1.82 2.81
N GLY A 208 5.92 -2.59 2.14
CA GLY A 208 4.78 -3.26 2.76
C GLY A 208 4.18 -4.33 1.86
N SER A 209 3.04 -4.89 2.27
CA SER A 209 2.35 -5.95 1.52
C SER A 209 1.87 -5.52 0.14
N ILE A 210 1.59 -4.22 -0.03
CA ILE A 210 1.11 -3.63 -1.29
C ILE A 210 2.06 -2.56 -1.86
N HIS A 211 3.19 -2.27 -1.19
CA HIS A 211 4.14 -1.24 -1.59
C HIS A 211 5.55 -1.82 -1.75
N ASN A 212 6.22 -1.42 -2.83
CA ASN A 212 7.64 -1.66 -3.07
C ASN A 212 8.36 -0.33 -3.28
N PRO A 213 9.62 -0.20 -2.85
CA PRO A 213 10.41 1.03 -3.05
C PRO A 213 10.61 1.38 -4.53
N GLU A 214 10.54 0.39 -5.43
CA GLU A 214 10.50 0.55 -6.89
C GLU A 214 9.19 0.00 -7.42
N PHE A 215 8.43 0.81 -8.14
CA PHE A 215 7.17 0.42 -8.77
C PHE A 215 7.01 1.05 -10.15
N THR A 216 5.98 0.63 -10.88
CA THR A 216 5.62 1.26 -12.14
C THR A 216 4.45 2.21 -11.90
N ILE A 217 4.64 3.45 -12.31
CA ILE A 217 3.60 4.48 -12.31
C ILE A 217 3.13 4.75 -13.73
N LEU A 218 1.83 4.94 -13.90
CA LEU A 218 1.19 5.50 -15.08
C LEU A 218 0.67 6.88 -14.71
N GLU A 219 1.18 7.90 -15.37
CA GLU A 219 0.82 9.29 -15.10
C GLU A 219 0.46 9.99 -16.41
N TRP A 220 -0.54 10.87 -16.41
CA TRP A 220 -0.99 11.57 -17.59
C TRP A 220 -1.49 12.97 -17.28
N TYR A 221 -1.45 13.81 -18.30
CA TYR A 221 -1.90 15.20 -18.25
C TYR A 221 -2.54 15.58 -19.56
N ARG A 222 -3.68 16.27 -19.52
CA ARG A 222 -4.32 16.90 -20.67
C ARG A 222 -4.75 18.31 -20.32
N CYS A 223 -4.24 19.29 -21.09
CA CYS A 223 -4.56 20.69 -20.89
C CYS A 223 -6.03 20.96 -21.26
N GLY A 224 -6.71 21.73 -20.40
CA GLY A 224 -8.07 22.18 -20.63
C GLY A 224 -9.17 21.25 -20.14
N ASP A 225 -8.84 20.05 -19.62
CA ASP A 225 -9.82 19.19 -18.97
C ASP A 225 -10.32 19.80 -17.66
N SER A 226 -11.61 19.69 -17.42
CA SER A 226 -12.19 19.88 -16.10
C SER A 226 -11.93 18.66 -15.20
N MET A 227 -12.17 18.82 -13.88
CA MET A 227 -12.10 17.70 -12.95
C MET A 227 -13.07 16.56 -13.33
N GLU A 228 -14.26 16.90 -13.81
CA GLU A 228 -15.25 15.92 -14.27
C GLU A 228 -14.71 15.09 -15.44
N GLN A 229 -14.09 15.76 -16.44
CA GLN A 229 -13.48 15.07 -17.57
C GLN A 229 -12.29 14.20 -17.17
N ALA A 230 -11.53 14.63 -16.18
CA ALA A 230 -10.44 13.82 -15.62
C ALA A 230 -10.96 12.60 -14.86
N MET A 231 -12.06 12.74 -14.10
CA MET A 231 -12.74 11.62 -13.44
C MET A 231 -13.37 10.66 -14.44
N ASP A 232 -13.97 11.17 -15.56
CA ASP A 232 -14.48 10.33 -16.64
C ASP A 232 -13.37 9.47 -17.25
N LEU A 233 -12.22 10.09 -17.54
CA LEU A 233 -11.07 9.39 -18.11
C LEU A 233 -10.51 8.31 -17.17
N LEU A 234 -10.44 8.61 -15.84
CA LEU A 234 -10.00 7.64 -14.85
C LEU A 234 -10.97 6.47 -14.72
N ASP A 235 -12.28 6.74 -14.73
CA ASP A 235 -13.31 5.69 -14.67
C ASP A 235 -13.24 4.78 -15.90
N GLU A 236 -13.14 5.34 -17.13
CA GLU A 236 -12.96 4.57 -18.35
C GLU A 236 -11.68 3.73 -18.32
N LEU A 237 -10.56 4.28 -17.82
CA LEU A 237 -9.30 3.56 -17.68
C LEU A 237 -9.45 2.37 -16.73
N SER A 238 -10.10 2.58 -15.58
CA SER A 238 -10.32 1.53 -14.58
C SER A 238 -11.18 0.39 -15.14
N GLN A 239 -12.26 0.71 -15.84
CA GLN A 239 -13.11 -0.28 -16.51
C GLN A 239 -12.31 -1.09 -17.54
N GLN A 240 -11.47 -0.43 -18.33
CA GLN A 240 -10.68 -1.13 -19.37
C GLN A 240 -9.55 -1.98 -18.79
N LEU A 241 -8.87 -1.56 -17.72
CA LEU A 241 -7.70 -2.25 -17.19
C LEU A 241 -8.05 -3.30 -16.13
N LEU A 242 -9.04 -3.04 -15.29
CA LEU A 242 -9.39 -3.85 -14.14
C LEU A 242 -10.68 -4.66 -14.35
N ASP A 243 -11.31 -4.58 -15.53
CA ASP A 243 -12.64 -5.14 -15.82
C ASP A 243 -13.68 -4.69 -14.76
N ALA A 244 -13.50 -3.48 -14.22
CA ALA A 244 -14.33 -2.90 -13.19
C ALA A 244 -15.68 -2.46 -13.74
N ARG A 245 -16.70 -2.36 -12.87
CA ARG A 245 -17.94 -1.66 -13.19
C ARG A 245 -17.70 -0.16 -13.19
N PRO A 246 -18.56 0.67 -13.79
CA PRO A 246 -18.51 2.12 -13.66
C PRO A 246 -18.44 2.54 -12.19
N ALA A 247 -17.56 3.49 -11.89
CA ALA A 247 -17.35 3.94 -10.53
C ALA A 247 -18.49 4.83 -10.03
N ARG A 248 -18.95 4.60 -8.80
CA ARG A 248 -19.78 5.56 -8.08
C ARG A 248 -18.95 6.82 -7.80
N ARG A 249 -19.56 7.99 -7.88
CA ARG A 249 -18.95 9.26 -7.48
C ARG A 249 -19.56 9.75 -6.17
N ILE A 250 -18.72 10.08 -5.20
CA ILE A 250 -19.16 10.61 -3.91
C ILE A 250 -18.16 11.66 -3.43
N THR A 251 -18.64 12.76 -2.86
CA THR A 251 -17.74 13.75 -2.29
C THR A 251 -17.13 13.27 -0.98
N TYR A 252 -15.96 13.78 -0.64
CA TYR A 252 -15.32 13.52 0.65
C TYR A 252 -16.26 13.81 1.82
N GLN A 253 -16.97 14.94 1.75
CA GLN A 253 -17.96 15.31 2.75
C GLN A 253 -19.08 14.27 2.87
N GLN A 254 -19.67 13.83 1.74
CA GLN A 254 -20.75 12.85 1.74
C GLN A 254 -20.30 11.50 2.29
N ALA A 255 -19.07 11.05 1.97
CA ALA A 255 -18.52 9.79 2.47
C ALA A 255 -18.41 9.81 4.00
N PHE A 256 -17.85 10.88 4.57
CA PHE A 256 -17.77 11.04 6.03
C PHE A 256 -19.14 11.16 6.70
N GLN A 257 -20.07 11.89 6.10
CA GLN A 257 -21.42 12.02 6.64
C GLN A 257 -22.17 10.68 6.65
N GLN A 258 -22.06 9.89 5.56
CA GLN A 258 -22.75 8.60 5.46
C GLN A 258 -22.12 7.52 6.34
N CYS A 259 -20.81 7.50 6.46
CA CYS A 259 -20.11 6.48 7.23
C CYS A 259 -20.01 6.79 8.73
N LEU A 260 -19.78 8.06 9.08
CA LEU A 260 -19.41 8.47 10.44
C LEU A 260 -20.37 9.53 11.06
N ASP A 261 -21.40 9.95 10.35
CA ASP A 261 -22.31 11.06 10.74
C ASP A 261 -21.55 12.35 11.13
N PHE A 262 -20.48 12.65 10.39
CA PHE A 262 -19.59 13.78 10.63
C PHE A 262 -19.34 14.60 9.35
N ASP A 263 -19.38 15.92 9.47
CA ASP A 263 -19.00 16.82 8.39
C ASP A 263 -17.49 17.17 8.47
N PRO A 264 -16.65 16.65 7.58
CA PRO A 264 -15.21 16.91 7.63
C PRO A 264 -14.81 18.31 7.18
N LEU A 265 -15.68 19.06 6.50
CA LEU A 265 -15.40 20.41 6.02
C LEU A 265 -15.75 21.47 7.06
N THR A 266 -16.92 21.37 7.70
CA THR A 266 -17.42 22.38 8.63
C THR A 266 -17.38 21.95 10.10
N GLY A 267 -17.32 20.65 10.38
CA GLY A 267 -17.31 20.10 11.74
C GLY A 267 -16.12 20.61 12.56
N SER A 268 -16.36 21.02 13.81
CA SER A 268 -15.31 21.58 14.66
C SER A 268 -14.32 20.50 15.13
N THR A 269 -13.06 20.88 15.44
CA THR A 269 -12.07 19.97 16.03
C THR A 269 -12.56 19.32 17.34
N PRO A 270 -13.22 20.01 18.27
CA PRO A 270 -13.79 19.37 19.45
C PRO A 270 -14.86 18.29 19.11
N THR A 271 -15.66 18.51 18.06
CA THR A 271 -16.64 17.51 17.59
C THR A 271 -15.93 16.29 16.99
N LEU A 272 -14.89 16.52 16.19
CA LEU A 272 -14.04 15.45 15.63
C LEU A 272 -13.42 14.59 16.75
N LEU A 273 -12.83 15.22 17.77
CA LEU A 273 -12.21 14.48 18.88
C LEU A 273 -13.25 13.70 19.71
N LYS A 274 -14.48 14.19 19.84
CA LYS A 274 -15.57 13.43 20.48
C LYS A 274 -15.98 12.21 19.64
N LEU A 275 -16.06 12.37 18.34
CA LEU A 275 -16.30 11.25 17.41
C LEU A 275 -15.20 10.20 17.59
N ILE A 276 -13.94 10.58 17.50
CA ILE A 276 -12.80 9.67 17.66
C ILE A 276 -12.85 8.93 18.99
N ALA A 277 -13.18 9.62 20.08
CA ALA A 277 -13.32 9.01 21.40
C ALA A 277 -14.48 8.02 21.50
N SER A 278 -15.48 8.12 20.63
CA SER A 278 -16.64 7.22 20.59
C SER A 278 -16.44 5.99 19.70
N LEU A 279 -15.42 6.00 18.84
CA LEU A 279 -15.12 4.90 17.92
C LEU A 279 -14.30 3.82 18.62
N GLU A 280 -14.63 2.55 18.35
CA GLU A 280 -13.89 1.40 18.88
C GLU A 280 -12.62 1.12 18.06
N PHE A 281 -11.64 2.03 18.13
CA PHE A 281 -10.33 1.80 17.53
C PHE A 281 -9.23 2.34 18.43
N GLN A 282 -7.99 1.88 18.24
CA GLN A 282 -6.84 2.45 18.97
C GLN A 282 -6.07 3.37 18.04
N PRO A 283 -6.01 4.67 18.36
CA PRO A 283 -5.19 5.59 17.62
C PRO A 283 -3.70 5.24 17.76
N PRO A 284 -2.84 5.61 16.80
CA PRO A 284 -1.40 5.39 16.87
C PRO A 284 -0.78 6.16 18.05
N ASP A 285 0.41 5.75 18.51
CA ASP A 285 1.06 6.31 19.70
C ASP A 285 1.28 7.83 19.64
N ASN A 286 1.43 8.39 18.42
CA ASN A 286 1.62 9.81 18.17
C ASN A 286 0.30 10.62 18.06
N TRP A 287 -0.86 10.02 18.30
CA TRP A 287 -2.17 10.64 18.08
C TRP A 287 -2.35 12.02 18.75
N ARG A 288 -1.68 12.24 19.90
CA ARG A 288 -1.80 13.51 20.64
C ARG A 288 -1.13 14.69 19.94
N THR A 289 -0.23 14.43 19.00
CA THR A 289 0.50 15.44 18.23
C THR A 289 -0.05 15.62 16.82
N MET A 290 -1.07 14.84 16.45
CA MET A 290 -1.74 14.93 15.16
C MET A 290 -2.55 16.23 15.06
N ASP A 291 -2.47 16.87 13.91
CA ASP A 291 -3.36 17.96 13.53
C ASP A 291 -4.71 17.42 13.01
N ARG A 292 -5.59 18.33 12.62
CA ARG A 292 -6.91 17.97 12.09
C ARG A 292 -6.83 17.06 10.87
N ASP A 293 -5.95 17.36 9.92
CA ASP A 293 -5.79 16.59 8.70
C ASP A 293 -5.25 15.19 8.98
N GLY A 294 -4.30 15.07 9.91
CA GLY A 294 -3.83 13.76 10.39
C GLY A 294 -4.95 12.89 10.94
N TRP A 295 -5.91 13.48 11.69
CA TRP A 295 -7.08 12.76 12.16
C TRP A 295 -8.03 12.36 11.04
N LEU A 296 -8.25 13.24 10.07
CA LEU A 296 -9.09 12.94 8.91
C LEU A 296 -8.48 11.82 8.07
N HIS A 297 -7.16 11.82 7.85
CA HIS A 297 -6.45 10.73 7.16
C HIS A 297 -6.59 9.41 7.92
N LEU A 298 -6.46 9.42 9.24
CA LEU A 298 -6.63 8.21 10.04
C LEU A 298 -8.06 7.65 9.93
N LEU A 299 -9.08 8.51 10.02
CA LEU A 299 -10.48 8.09 9.85
C LEU A 299 -10.75 7.62 8.42
N MET A 300 -10.09 8.22 7.43
CA MET A 300 -10.14 7.78 6.04
C MET A 300 -9.70 6.32 5.94
N ALA A 301 -8.48 6.00 6.38
CA ALA A 301 -7.89 4.68 6.29
C ALA A 301 -8.63 3.60 7.13
N GLU A 302 -9.08 3.96 8.34
CA GLU A 302 -9.68 2.98 9.27
C GLU A 302 -11.17 2.72 9.02
N PHE A 303 -11.92 3.70 8.49
CA PHE A 303 -13.37 3.62 8.38
C PHE A 303 -13.92 3.88 6.98
N ILE A 304 -13.41 4.88 6.26
CA ILE A 304 -13.99 5.28 4.98
C ILE A 304 -13.53 4.33 3.86
N GLU A 305 -12.24 4.05 3.72
CA GLU A 305 -11.72 3.13 2.69
C GLU A 305 -12.34 1.73 2.78
N PRO A 306 -12.44 1.09 3.96
CA PRO A 306 -13.17 -0.18 4.08
C PRO A 306 -14.65 -0.08 3.68
N TRP A 307 -15.29 1.06 3.95
CA TRP A 307 -16.69 1.30 3.56
C TRP A 307 -16.85 1.48 2.05
N LEU A 308 -15.81 1.98 1.34
CA LEU A 308 -15.80 2.11 -0.13
C LEU A 308 -15.56 0.78 -0.88
N SER A 309 -15.41 -0.34 -0.18
CA SER A 309 -15.02 -1.63 -0.77
C SER A 309 -16.14 -2.34 -1.55
N ASP A 310 -17.40 -1.92 -1.45
CA ASP A 310 -18.56 -2.57 -2.06
C ASP A 310 -18.64 -2.44 -3.59
N GLN A 311 -18.09 -1.35 -4.12
CA GLN A 311 -18.02 -1.07 -5.56
C GLN A 311 -16.92 -0.05 -5.87
N PRO A 312 -16.41 0.00 -7.13
CA PRO A 312 -15.49 1.05 -7.53
C PRO A 312 -16.07 2.43 -7.22
N THR A 313 -15.31 3.27 -6.55
CA THR A 313 -15.79 4.59 -6.11
C THR A 313 -14.74 5.66 -6.35
N ILE A 314 -15.10 6.75 -7.02
CA ILE A 314 -14.31 7.97 -7.09
C ILE A 314 -14.73 8.88 -5.96
N LEU A 315 -13.82 9.12 -5.03
CA LEU A 315 -13.94 10.07 -3.95
C LEU A 315 -13.36 11.40 -4.40
N TYR A 316 -14.09 12.50 -4.29
CA TYR A 316 -13.67 13.80 -4.82
C TYR A 316 -14.07 14.97 -3.89
N ASP A 317 -13.63 16.18 -4.22
CA ASP A 317 -13.85 17.39 -3.42
C ASP A 317 -13.30 17.26 -2.00
N TYR A 318 -11.98 17.09 -1.91
CA TYR A 318 -11.26 16.97 -0.65
C TYR A 318 -11.25 18.29 0.12
N PRO A 319 -11.01 18.29 1.44
CA PRO A 319 -10.78 19.52 2.19
C PRO A 319 -9.69 20.39 1.55
N ALA A 320 -9.88 21.70 1.50
CA ALA A 320 -8.91 22.63 0.91
C ALA A 320 -7.51 22.53 1.54
N SER A 321 -7.40 22.14 2.82
CA SER A 321 -6.12 21.87 3.51
C SER A 321 -5.36 20.66 2.95
N GLN A 322 -6.06 19.75 2.25
CA GLN A 322 -5.50 18.53 1.64
C GLN A 322 -5.34 18.66 0.13
N ALA A 323 -5.32 19.88 -0.40
CA ALA A 323 -5.29 20.13 -1.84
C ALA A 323 -4.02 19.60 -2.53
N ALA A 324 -2.91 19.45 -1.82
CA ALA A 324 -1.60 19.20 -2.42
C ALA A 324 -1.34 20.20 -3.58
N LEU A 325 -1.29 19.75 -4.83
CA LEU A 325 -1.13 20.57 -6.02
C LEU A 325 -2.45 20.81 -6.80
N ALA A 326 -3.59 20.34 -6.27
CA ALA A 326 -4.88 20.56 -6.91
C ALA A 326 -5.38 22.00 -6.73
N VAL A 327 -6.22 22.44 -7.64
CA VAL A 327 -6.89 23.74 -7.57
C VAL A 327 -7.86 23.77 -6.40
N ILE A 328 -7.87 24.87 -5.65
CA ILE A 328 -8.87 25.09 -4.60
C ILE A 328 -10.05 25.87 -5.21
N ARG A 329 -11.19 25.23 -5.30
CA ARG A 329 -12.46 25.86 -5.71
C ARG A 329 -13.01 26.65 -4.53
N GLN A 330 -13.42 27.89 -4.79
CA GLN A 330 -13.91 28.83 -3.78
C GLN A 330 -15.42 28.61 -3.50
N ASP A 331 -15.76 27.38 -3.12
CA ASP A 331 -17.11 27.03 -2.63
C ASP A 331 -17.26 27.49 -1.16
N ASP A 332 -18.39 27.30 -0.57
CA ASP A 332 -18.65 27.55 0.84
C ASP A 332 -19.12 26.26 1.54
N PRO A 333 -18.22 25.54 2.23
CA PRO A 333 -16.76 25.76 2.41
C PRO A 333 -15.92 25.44 1.16
N PRO A 334 -14.69 26.00 1.06
CA PRO A 334 -13.80 25.74 -0.08
C PRO A 334 -13.33 24.27 -0.10
N VAL A 335 -13.21 23.72 -1.30
CA VAL A 335 -12.77 22.34 -1.54
C VAL A 335 -11.63 22.26 -2.55
N ALA A 336 -10.84 21.22 -2.46
CA ALA A 336 -9.81 20.93 -3.45
C ALA A 336 -10.39 20.10 -4.60
N GLU A 337 -10.11 20.47 -5.84
CA GLU A 337 -10.40 19.69 -7.04
C GLU A 337 -9.45 18.48 -7.13
N ARG A 338 -9.45 17.66 -6.08
CA ARG A 338 -8.71 16.41 -5.93
C ARG A 338 -9.71 15.25 -5.96
N PHE A 339 -9.32 14.16 -6.60
CA PHE A 339 -10.10 12.93 -6.61
C PHE A 339 -9.19 11.71 -6.58
N GLU A 340 -9.69 10.61 -6.02
CA GLU A 340 -9.03 9.32 -5.90
C GLU A 340 -10.02 8.21 -6.22
N LEU A 341 -9.53 7.14 -6.88
CA LEU A 341 -10.34 5.96 -7.20
C LEU A 341 -10.04 4.83 -6.23
N TYR A 342 -11.08 4.29 -5.62
CA TYR A 342 -11.02 3.12 -4.75
C TYR A 342 -11.64 1.91 -5.45
N VAL A 343 -10.90 0.82 -5.54
CA VAL A 343 -11.37 -0.47 -6.06
C VAL A 343 -11.15 -1.53 -4.98
N ASN A 344 -12.23 -2.17 -4.53
CA ASN A 344 -12.20 -3.12 -3.41
C ASN A 344 -11.58 -2.54 -2.12
N GLY A 345 -11.75 -1.25 -1.86
CA GLY A 345 -11.21 -0.55 -0.70
C GLY A 345 -9.70 -0.23 -0.79
N VAL A 346 -9.12 -0.34 -1.96
CA VAL A 346 -7.72 0.03 -2.24
C VAL A 346 -7.72 1.21 -3.20
N GLU A 347 -6.95 2.27 -2.85
CA GLU A 347 -6.69 3.40 -3.72
C GLU A 347 -5.91 2.99 -4.98
#